data_df56fb57912a68172b395559537143ca
#
_entry.id   df56fb57912a68172b395559537143ca
#
_cell.length_a   1.000
_cell.length_b   1.000
_cell.length_c   1.000
_cell.angle_alpha   90.00
_cell.angle_beta   90.00
_cell.angle_gamma   90.00
#
_symmetry.space_group_name_H-M   'P 1'
#
loop_
_entity.id
_entity.type
_entity.pdbx_description
1 polymer ?
#
loop_
_entity_poly.entity_id
_entity_poly.type
_entity_poly.pdbx_seq_one_letter_code
_entity_poly.pdbx_strand_id
1 'polypeptide(L)'
;MISSRTSAGAARSKRIWLFAVVAVALLIGAAALWRAPLSESLWNLLSPVMSARFGGGTAPADPALIAATKSDRDALYQENIELKARLGRDARVKRILGAVLLRPPATPYDTLVIDAGEADGIAAGDTVSAGGTTVIGTVSEVYARAARVTLYSAPGQKYDALLRGTIPLAVEGQGGGSLRAQVPAGTAVSLGDFAILPGIVGGLSARVSRVEHADGESFSTLYFSLPVNVSALRFVEVWKQTTHVTQ
;
A
#
# COMPACT_ATOMS: atom_id res chain seq x y z
N MET A 1 -29.16 -79.66 -30.17
CA MET A 1 -29.99 -78.85 -29.23
C MET A 1 -29.09 -78.05 -28.30
N ILE A 2 -28.87 -76.80 -28.56
CA ILE A 2 -28.44 -75.81 -27.56
C ILE A 2 -28.69 -74.41 -28.17
N SER A 3 -29.54 -73.77 -27.65
CA SER A 3 -30.14 -72.49 -27.35
C SER A 3 -29.40 -71.27 -27.83
N SER A 4 -30.05 -70.55 -28.74
CA SER A 4 -29.81 -69.13 -29.07
C SER A 4 -30.60 -68.20 -28.14
N ARG A 5 -29.99 -67.67 -27.12
CA ARG A 5 -30.57 -66.56 -26.31
C ARG A 5 -29.48 -65.66 -25.70
N THR A 6 -28.97 -64.71 -26.39
CA THR A 6 -28.23 -63.60 -25.77
C THR A 6 -27.98 -62.37 -26.67
N SER A 7 -28.87 -61.94 -27.55
CA SER A 7 -28.65 -60.75 -28.34
C SER A 7 -29.64 -59.56 -28.12
N ALA A 8 -30.69 -59.76 -27.31
CA ALA A 8 -31.71 -58.74 -27.12
C ALA A 8 -31.41 -57.77 -25.95
N GLY A 9 -30.53 -58.11 -25.02
CA GLY A 9 -30.19 -57.26 -23.86
C GLY A 9 -29.26 -56.10 -24.13
N ALA A 10 -28.29 -56.29 -25.01
CA ALA A 10 -27.26 -55.31 -25.30
C ALA A 10 -27.75 -54.08 -26.11
N ALA A 11 -28.75 -54.29 -26.96
CA ALA A 11 -29.32 -53.19 -27.75
C ALA A 11 -30.23 -52.29 -26.93
N ARG A 12 -30.89 -52.81 -25.90
CA ARG A 12 -31.77 -52.05 -24.98
C ARG A 12 -30.95 -51.18 -24.03
N SER A 13 -29.84 -51.68 -23.52
CA SER A 13 -28.89 -50.93 -22.67
C SER A 13 -28.24 -49.73 -23.39
N LYS A 14 -27.80 -49.91 -24.63
CA LYS A 14 -27.22 -48.83 -25.42
C LYS A 14 -28.20 -47.69 -25.73
N ARG A 15 -29.47 -48.02 -25.98
CA ARG A 15 -30.51 -46.99 -26.20
C ARG A 15 -30.85 -46.24 -24.92
N ILE A 16 -30.91 -46.86 -23.78
CA ILE A 16 -31.15 -46.22 -22.48
C ILE A 16 -29.98 -45.30 -22.14
N TRP A 17 -28.74 -45.70 -22.40
CA TRP A 17 -27.55 -44.88 -22.18
C TRP A 17 -27.50 -43.66 -23.09
N LEU A 18 -27.91 -43.82 -24.36
CA LEU A 18 -27.98 -42.72 -25.34
C LEU A 18 -29.03 -41.69 -24.92
N PHE A 19 -30.21 -42.14 -24.43
CA PHE A 19 -31.23 -41.21 -23.91
C PHE A 19 -30.78 -40.50 -22.63
N ALA A 20 -30.03 -41.17 -21.75
CA ALA A 20 -29.46 -40.51 -20.57
C ALA A 20 -28.43 -39.43 -20.93
N VAL A 21 -27.55 -39.70 -21.89
CA VAL A 21 -26.56 -38.71 -22.36
C VAL A 21 -27.24 -37.50 -23.03
N VAL A 22 -28.25 -37.74 -23.86
CA VAL A 22 -29.01 -36.65 -24.50
C VAL A 22 -29.79 -35.84 -23.45
N ALA A 23 -30.37 -36.47 -22.44
CA ALA A 23 -31.09 -35.79 -21.36
C ALA A 23 -30.11 -34.89 -20.52
N VAL A 24 -28.92 -35.40 -20.21
CA VAL A 24 -27.89 -34.63 -19.49
C VAL A 24 -27.38 -33.46 -20.34
N ALA A 25 -27.15 -33.67 -21.66
CA ALA A 25 -26.76 -32.62 -22.57
C ALA A 25 -27.82 -31.50 -22.69
N LEU A 26 -29.12 -31.90 -22.73
CA LEU A 26 -30.24 -30.95 -22.74
C LEU A 26 -30.36 -30.19 -21.41
N LEU A 27 -30.11 -30.85 -20.27
CA LEU A 27 -30.10 -30.17 -18.96
C LEU A 27 -28.93 -29.21 -18.83
N ILE A 28 -27.74 -29.55 -19.31
CA ILE A 28 -26.58 -28.63 -19.34
C ILE A 28 -26.84 -27.47 -20.30
N GLY A 29 -27.41 -27.71 -21.47
CA GLY A 29 -27.78 -26.66 -22.42
C GLY A 29 -28.87 -25.75 -21.87
N ALA A 30 -29.91 -26.26 -21.21
CA ALA A 30 -30.93 -25.46 -20.53
C ALA A 30 -30.35 -24.65 -19.36
N ALA A 31 -29.44 -25.24 -18.57
CA ALA A 31 -28.76 -24.52 -17.49
C ALA A 31 -27.81 -23.41 -18.01
N ALA A 32 -27.19 -23.61 -19.17
CA ALA A 32 -26.35 -22.59 -19.81
C ALA A 32 -27.20 -21.44 -20.43
N LEU A 33 -28.34 -21.74 -21.00
CA LEU A 33 -29.28 -20.74 -21.51
C LEU A 33 -30.00 -19.96 -20.40
N TRP A 34 -30.20 -20.54 -19.23
CA TRP A 34 -30.80 -19.87 -18.06
C TRP A 34 -29.80 -19.03 -17.25
N ARG A 35 -28.51 -19.25 -17.43
CA ARG A 35 -27.48 -18.48 -16.69
C ARG A 35 -27.28 -17.04 -17.17
N ALA A 36 -27.59 -16.73 -18.41
CA ALA A 36 -27.27 -15.44 -18.99
C ALA A 36 -28.21 -14.26 -18.65
N PRO A 37 -29.55 -14.40 -18.50
CA PRO A 37 -30.40 -13.25 -18.25
C PRO A 37 -30.82 -13.04 -16.77
N LEU A 38 -30.67 -14.06 -15.90
CA LEU A 38 -31.17 -13.96 -14.53
C LEU A 38 -30.22 -13.23 -13.59
N SER A 39 -28.93 -13.20 -13.87
CA SER A 39 -27.93 -12.54 -13.03
C SER A 39 -28.04 -11.01 -13.13
N GLU A 40 -28.27 -10.47 -14.31
CA GLU A 40 -28.42 -9.03 -14.50
C GLU A 40 -29.77 -8.50 -13.97
N SER A 41 -30.84 -9.26 -14.18
CA SER A 41 -32.18 -8.85 -13.71
C SER A 41 -32.30 -8.96 -12.18
N LEU A 42 -31.70 -9.97 -11.57
CA LEU A 42 -31.61 -10.10 -10.11
C LEU A 42 -30.71 -9.04 -9.49
N TRP A 43 -29.59 -8.67 -10.15
CA TRP A 43 -28.73 -7.62 -9.66
C TRP A 43 -29.39 -6.25 -9.71
N ASN A 44 -30.11 -5.94 -10.76
CA ASN A 44 -30.86 -4.68 -10.88
C ASN A 44 -32.04 -4.58 -9.90
N LEU A 45 -32.61 -5.70 -9.48
CA LEU A 45 -33.69 -5.71 -8.49
C LEU A 45 -33.20 -5.67 -7.04
N LEU A 46 -32.02 -6.24 -6.76
CA LEU A 46 -31.42 -6.30 -5.43
C LEU A 46 -30.49 -5.11 -5.12
N SER A 47 -29.96 -4.44 -6.15
CA SER A 47 -29.03 -3.34 -5.98
C SER A 47 -29.59 -2.19 -5.11
N PRO A 48 -30.86 -1.73 -5.24
CA PRO A 48 -31.38 -0.66 -4.39
C PRO A 48 -31.57 -1.10 -2.92
N VAL A 49 -31.84 -2.38 -2.67
CA VAL A 49 -32.00 -2.91 -1.30
C VAL A 49 -30.65 -3.14 -0.64
N MET A 50 -29.65 -3.61 -1.40
CA MET A 50 -28.29 -3.80 -0.91
C MET A 50 -27.60 -2.46 -0.66
N SER A 51 -27.78 -1.48 -1.52
CA SER A 51 -27.24 -0.14 -1.31
C SER A 51 -27.87 0.59 -0.11
N ALA A 52 -29.15 0.35 0.17
CA ALA A 52 -29.83 0.93 1.34
C ALA A 52 -29.40 0.25 2.67
N ARG A 53 -28.98 -0.99 2.65
CA ARG A 53 -28.69 -1.77 3.86
C ARG A 53 -27.21 -1.98 4.17
N PHE A 54 -26.35 -1.94 3.15
CA PHE A 54 -24.89 -2.10 3.24
C PHE A 54 -24.11 -0.91 2.66
N GLY A 55 -24.76 0.02 2.01
CA GLY A 55 -24.21 1.31 1.67
C GLY A 55 -24.15 2.19 2.92
N GLY A 56 -23.23 1.85 3.82
CA GLY A 56 -22.70 2.82 4.77
C GLY A 56 -22.11 3.94 3.93
N GLY A 57 -22.89 5.02 3.76
CA GLY A 57 -22.63 6.08 2.80
C GLY A 57 -21.24 6.67 2.99
N THR A 58 -20.34 6.35 2.10
CA THR A 58 -19.48 7.39 1.59
C THR A 58 -20.42 8.29 0.79
N ALA A 59 -20.90 9.36 1.42
CA ALA A 59 -21.54 10.45 0.69
C ALA A 59 -20.65 10.72 -0.53
N PRO A 60 -21.20 10.85 -1.75
CA PRO A 60 -20.40 11.20 -2.91
C PRO A 60 -19.61 12.45 -2.51
N ALA A 61 -18.29 12.33 -2.49
CA ALA A 61 -17.43 13.43 -2.08
C ALA A 61 -17.82 14.62 -2.94
N ASP A 62 -18.23 15.70 -2.30
CA ASP A 62 -18.75 16.90 -2.97
C ASP A 62 -17.70 17.35 -4.00
N PRO A 63 -18.00 17.36 -5.30
CA PRO A 63 -17.03 17.72 -6.32
C PRO A 63 -16.47 19.13 -6.09
N ALA A 64 -17.22 20.01 -5.45
CA ALA A 64 -16.76 21.33 -5.05
C ALA A 64 -15.69 21.24 -3.95
N LEU A 65 -15.85 20.35 -2.97
CA LEU A 65 -14.87 20.14 -1.91
C LEU A 65 -13.59 19.49 -2.46
N ILE A 66 -13.71 18.53 -3.39
CA ILE A 66 -12.55 17.94 -4.07
C ILE A 66 -11.81 19.00 -4.90
N ALA A 67 -12.53 19.85 -5.63
CA ALA A 67 -11.94 20.92 -6.41
C ALA A 67 -11.23 21.95 -5.52
N ALA A 68 -11.83 22.36 -4.41
CA ALA A 68 -11.23 23.27 -3.43
C ALA A 68 -9.95 22.67 -2.83
N THR A 69 -10.02 21.42 -2.35
CA THR A 69 -8.85 20.74 -1.78
C THR A 69 -7.71 20.57 -2.80
N LYS A 70 -8.04 20.34 -4.07
CA LYS A 70 -7.06 20.28 -5.15
C LYS A 70 -6.42 21.63 -5.41
N SER A 71 -7.23 22.69 -5.45
CA SER A 71 -6.74 24.07 -5.63
C SER A 71 -5.81 24.49 -4.48
N ASP A 72 -6.18 24.22 -3.23
CA ASP A 72 -5.36 24.52 -2.06
C ASP A 72 -4.03 23.74 -2.09
N ARG A 73 -4.08 22.48 -2.47
CA ARG A 73 -2.86 21.68 -2.64
C ARG A 73 -1.96 22.24 -3.73
N ASP A 74 -2.51 22.63 -4.85
CA ASP A 74 -1.75 23.18 -5.98
C ASP A 74 -1.15 24.54 -5.61
N ALA A 75 -1.86 25.38 -4.83
CA ALA A 75 -1.36 26.64 -4.30
C ALA A 75 -0.19 26.41 -3.33
N LEU A 76 -0.32 25.50 -2.38
CA LEU A 76 0.74 25.15 -1.43
C LEU A 76 1.96 24.55 -2.15
N TYR A 77 1.74 23.80 -3.22
CA TYR A 77 2.83 23.26 -4.04
C TYR A 77 3.62 24.39 -4.74
N GLN A 78 2.93 25.36 -5.32
CA GLN A 78 3.56 26.52 -5.95
C GLN A 78 4.33 27.39 -4.92
N GLU A 79 3.73 27.64 -3.76
CA GLU A 79 4.41 28.34 -2.66
C GLU A 79 5.67 27.60 -2.21
N ASN A 80 5.62 26.28 -2.12
CA ASN A 80 6.79 25.47 -1.74
C ASN A 80 7.91 25.55 -2.79
N ILE A 81 7.56 25.55 -4.09
CA ILE A 81 8.53 25.76 -5.18
C ILE A 81 9.17 27.16 -5.05
N GLU A 82 8.36 28.19 -4.85
CA GLU A 82 8.85 29.56 -4.72
C GLU A 82 9.75 29.74 -3.50
N LEU A 83 9.36 29.19 -2.35
CA LEU A 83 10.19 29.20 -1.14
C LEU A 83 11.51 28.46 -1.33
N LYS A 84 11.50 27.32 -2.00
CA LYS A 84 12.73 26.57 -2.34
C LYS A 84 13.64 27.36 -3.27
N ALA A 85 13.09 28.03 -4.28
CA ALA A 85 13.83 28.87 -5.20
C ALA A 85 14.47 30.07 -4.46
N ARG A 86 13.71 30.75 -3.58
CA ARG A 86 14.22 31.87 -2.75
C ARG A 86 15.34 31.44 -1.79
N LEU A 87 15.29 30.19 -1.30
CA LEU A 87 16.31 29.62 -0.41
C LEU A 87 17.55 29.10 -1.17
N GLY A 88 17.61 29.23 -2.50
CA GLY A 88 18.69 28.67 -3.32
C GLY A 88 18.75 27.13 -3.29
N ARG A 89 17.70 26.47 -2.80
CA ARG A 89 17.59 25.00 -2.69
C ARG A 89 17.02 24.34 -3.95
N ASP A 90 16.95 25.10 -5.03
CA ASP A 90 16.52 24.57 -6.34
C ASP A 90 17.67 23.84 -7.05
N ALA A 91 18.52 23.15 -6.27
CA ALA A 91 19.43 22.17 -6.81
C ALA A 91 18.56 21.06 -7.41
N ARG A 92 18.62 20.89 -8.72
CA ARG A 92 18.01 19.78 -9.45
C ARG A 92 18.54 18.49 -8.87
N VAL A 93 17.86 17.98 -7.84
CA VAL A 93 18.22 16.69 -7.22
C VAL A 93 18.02 15.65 -8.31
N LYS A 94 19.11 15.09 -8.80
CA LYS A 94 19.07 14.02 -9.78
C LYS A 94 18.35 12.84 -9.11
N ARG A 95 17.15 12.53 -9.59
CA ARG A 95 16.36 11.38 -9.13
C ARG A 95 16.58 10.22 -10.08
N ILE A 96 16.82 9.07 -9.52
CA ILE A 96 16.97 7.81 -10.25
C ILE A 96 15.74 6.97 -9.91
N LEU A 97 14.97 6.61 -10.93
CA LEU A 97 13.80 5.74 -10.77
C LEU A 97 14.30 4.29 -10.72
N GLY A 98 13.89 3.55 -9.70
CA GLY A 98 14.15 2.11 -9.56
C GLY A 98 12.84 1.34 -9.41
N ALA A 99 12.72 0.20 -10.12
CA ALA A 99 11.62 -0.73 -9.90
C ALA A 99 11.92 -1.59 -8.66
N VAL A 100 10.90 -1.86 -7.87
CA VAL A 100 11.01 -2.69 -6.68
C VAL A 100 10.95 -4.17 -7.08
N LEU A 101 12.08 -4.86 -6.96
CA LEU A 101 12.21 -6.28 -7.27
C LEU A 101 11.71 -7.16 -6.11
N LEU A 102 12.09 -6.80 -4.88
CA LEU A 102 11.66 -7.50 -3.66
C LEU A 102 11.24 -6.47 -2.60
N ARG A 103 10.24 -6.84 -1.82
CA ARG A 103 9.65 -6.01 -0.75
C ARG A 103 9.14 -6.88 0.40
N PRO A 104 8.86 -6.32 1.58
CA PRO A 104 8.20 -7.04 2.66
C PRO A 104 6.85 -7.66 2.20
N PRO A 105 6.52 -8.87 2.62
CA PRO A 105 7.24 -9.76 3.55
C PRO A 105 8.28 -10.67 2.89
N ALA A 106 8.54 -10.55 1.57
CA ALA A 106 9.53 -11.39 0.87
C ALA A 106 10.98 -11.04 1.25
N THR A 107 11.20 -9.86 1.81
CA THR A 107 12.49 -9.42 2.32
C THR A 107 12.48 -9.39 3.86
N PRO A 108 13.59 -9.75 4.52
CA PRO A 108 13.71 -9.60 5.98
C PRO A 108 13.93 -8.14 6.37
N TYR A 109 13.67 -7.84 7.64
CA TYR A 109 14.03 -6.58 8.31
C TYR A 109 13.50 -5.30 7.64
N ASP A 110 12.33 -5.38 7.00
CA ASP A 110 11.68 -4.23 6.36
C ASP A 110 12.60 -3.53 5.32
N THR A 111 13.13 -4.33 4.40
CA THR A 111 13.99 -3.86 3.33
C THR A 111 13.33 -3.97 1.96
N LEU A 112 13.81 -3.18 0.99
CA LEU A 112 13.47 -3.33 -0.43
C LEU A 112 14.72 -3.70 -1.22
N VAL A 113 14.55 -4.39 -2.33
CA VAL A 113 15.57 -4.53 -3.37
C VAL A 113 15.05 -3.86 -4.63
N ILE A 114 15.87 -2.99 -5.21
CA ILE A 114 15.53 -2.23 -6.42
C ILE A 114 16.46 -2.61 -7.57
N ASP A 115 16.00 -2.42 -8.82
CA ASP A 115 16.74 -2.72 -10.05
C ASP A 115 17.68 -1.60 -10.51
N ALA A 116 18.09 -0.73 -9.62
CA ALA A 116 19.02 0.35 -9.87
C ALA A 116 20.19 0.27 -8.89
N GLY A 117 21.41 0.45 -9.38
CA GLY A 117 22.64 0.22 -8.61
C GLY A 117 23.76 1.20 -8.92
N GLU A 118 25.01 0.74 -8.72
CA GLU A 118 26.22 1.54 -8.96
C GLU A 118 26.30 2.04 -10.40
N ALA A 119 25.91 1.20 -11.38
CA ALA A 119 25.91 1.57 -12.80
C ALA A 119 24.99 2.76 -13.11
N ASP A 120 23.93 2.94 -12.33
CA ASP A 120 22.98 4.06 -12.44
C ASP A 120 23.45 5.26 -11.61
N GLY A 121 24.53 5.10 -10.83
CA GLY A 121 25.12 6.12 -9.98
C GLY A 121 24.50 6.20 -8.59
N ILE A 122 23.88 5.13 -8.10
CA ILE A 122 23.40 5.02 -6.71
C ILE A 122 24.57 4.75 -5.78
N ALA A 123 24.52 5.33 -4.60
CA ALA A 123 25.49 5.14 -3.53
C ALA A 123 24.80 4.76 -2.21
N ALA A 124 25.54 4.08 -1.34
CA ALA A 124 25.07 3.83 0.02
C ALA A 124 24.82 5.17 0.75
N GLY A 125 23.74 5.25 1.50
CA GLY A 125 23.30 6.48 2.16
C GLY A 125 22.35 7.35 1.33
N ASP A 126 22.19 7.09 0.03
CA ASP A 126 21.22 7.83 -0.80
C ASP A 126 19.79 7.68 -0.25
N THR A 127 19.04 8.75 -0.28
CA THR A 127 17.66 8.79 0.23
C THR A 127 16.70 8.19 -0.79
N VAL A 128 15.76 7.39 -0.32
CA VAL A 128 14.74 6.72 -1.15
C VAL A 128 13.36 7.27 -0.82
N SER A 129 12.60 7.60 -1.86
CA SER A 129 11.23 8.11 -1.74
C SER A 129 10.25 7.30 -2.59
N ALA A 130 8.99 7.36 -2.21
CA ALA A 130 7.86 6.83 -2.95
C ALA A 130 6.96 7.98 -3.41
N GLY A 131 6.45 7.89 -4.65
CA GLY A 131 5.55 8.91 -5.22
C GLY A 131 6.16 10.30 -5.30
N GLY A 132 7.48 10.40 -5.43
CA GLY A 132 8.21 11.65 -5.65
C GLY A 132 8.41 12.54 -4.42
N THR A 133 7.67 12.34 -3.34
CA THR A 133 7.69 13.27 -2.18
C THR A 133 7.83 12.57 -0.83
N THR A 134 7.38 11.34 -0.69
CA THR A 134 7.39 10.65 0.59
C THR A 134 8.69 9.87 0.75
N VAL A 135 9.57 10.36 1.59
CA VAL A 135 10.80 9.63 1.96
C VAL A 135 10.44 8.40 2.76
N ILE A 136 11.01 7.23 2.40
CA ILE A 136 10.65 5.94 3.00
C ILE A 136 11.83 5.20 3.59
N GLY A 137 13.08 5.51 3.16
CA GLY A 137 14.25 4.80 3.61
C GLY A 137 15.55 5.34 3.01
N THR A 138 16.62 4.61 3.22
CA THR A 138 17.95 4.89 2.68
C THR A 138 18.55 3.64 2.04
N VAL A 139 19.40 3.85 1.04
CA VAL A 139 20.18 2.77 0.43
C VAL A 139 21.21 2.27 1.44
N SER A 140 21.13 1.00 1.81
CA SER A 140 22.05 0.37 2.75
C SER A 140 23.19 -0.38 2.07
N GLU A 141 22.91 -1.03 0.93
CA GLU A 141 23.90 -1.77 0.17
C GLU A 141 23.71 -1.52 -1.33
N VAL A 142 24.81 -1.42 -2.06
CA VAL A 142 24.79 -1.18 -3.50
C VAL A 142 25.51 -2.32 -4.21
N TYR A 143 24.91 -2.82 -5.26
CA TYR A 143 25.44 -3.80 -6.21
C TYR A 143 25.55 -3.16 -7.60
N ALA A 144 26.15 -3.85 -8.56
CA ALA A 144 26.39 -3.30 -9.89
C ALA A 144 25.09 -2.79 -10.56
N ARG A 145 23.97 -3.54 -10.45
CA ARG A 145 22.68 -3.24 -11.09
C ARG A 145 21.49 -3.35 -10.14
N ALA A 146 21.71 -3.37 -8.86
CA ALA A 146 20.68 -3.45 -7.85
C ALA A 146 21.13 -2.72 -6.59
N ALA A 147 20.21 -2.33 -5.73
CA ALA A 147 20.51 -1.81 -4.42
C ALA A 147 19.52 -2.34 -3.39
N ARG A 148 20.00 -2.48 -2.16
CA ARG A 148 19.15 -2.76 -0.99
C ARG A 148 18.84 -1.45 -0.29
N VAL A 149 17.58 -1.27 0.03
CA VAL A 149 17.07 -0.11 0.74
C VAL A 149 16.56 -0.57 2.10
N THR A 150 17.00 0.07 3.16
CA THR A 150 16.44 -0.11 4.50
C THR A 150 15.38 0.95 4.74
N LEU A 151 14.18 0.51 5.09
CA LEU A 151 13.06 1.42 5.38
C LEU A 151 13.23 2.06 6.76
N TYR A 152 12.73 3.26 6.94
CA TYR A 152 12.74 3.93 8.24
C TYR A 152 11.84 3.23 9.27
N SER A 153 10.91 2.42 8.80
CA SER A 153 10.10 1.54 9.65
C SER A 153 10.79 0.24 10.07
N ALA A 154 12.03 -0.01 9.64
CA ALA A 154 12.74 -1.24 9.97
C ALA A 154 12.85 -1.43 11.49
N PRO A 155 12.60 -2.66 12.00
CA PRO A 155 12.63 -2.94 13.43
C PRO A 155 13.95 -2.56 14.09
N GLY A 156 13.85 -1.91 15.26
CA GLY A 156 15.02 -1.50 16.06
C GLY A 156 15.66 -0.17 15.64
N GLN A 157 15.24 0.42 14.52
CA GLN A 157 15.68 1.77 14.13
C GLN A 157 14.97 2.80 15.02
N LYS A 158 15.72 3.77 15.56
CA LYS A 158 15.19 4.83 16.43
C LYS A 158 15.48 6.20 15.83
N TYR A 159 14.50 7.09 15.91
CA TYR A 159 14.58 8.44 15.38
C TYR A 159 13.93 9.42 16.33
N ASP A 160 14.47 10.64 16.36
CA ASP A 160 13.80 11.76 17.00
C ASP A 160 12.68 12.28 16.13
N ALA A 161 11.54 12.54 16.72
CA ALA A 161 10.36 13.05 16.05
C ALA A 161 9.71 14.17 16.85
N LEU A 162 8.93 14.99 16.15
CA LEU A 162 8.11 16.06 16.71
C LEU A 162 6.63 15.73 16.44
N LEU A 163 5.88 15.35 17.45
CA LEU A 163 4.44 15.18 17.35
C LEU A 163 3.78 16.55 17.20
N ARG A 164 2.95 16.73 16.18
CA ARG A 164 2.34 18.02 15.79
C ARG A 164 3.35 19.15 15.64
N GLY A 165 4.61 18.80 15.33
CA GLY A 165 5.69 19.77 15.15
C GLY A 165 6.25 20.40 16.44
N THR A 166 5.73 20.04 17.62
CA THR A 166 6.07 20.71 18.90
C THR A 166 6.47 19.76 20.01
N ILE A 167 5.89 18.59 20.11
CA ILE A 167 6.15 17.65 21.22
C ILE A 167 7.26 16.69 20.81
N PRO A 168 8.45 16.76 21.42
CA PRO A 168 9.54 15.87 21.11
C PRO A 168 9.24 14.46 21.63
N LEU A 169 9.54 13.45 20.81
CA LEU A 169 9.43 12.04 21.16
C LEU A 169 10.41 11.20 20.35
N ALA A 170 10.81 10.06 20.89
CA ALA A 170 11.57 9.06 20.16
C ALA A 170 10.62 8.03 19.53
N VAL A 171 10.75 7.81 18.24
CA VAL A 171 9.99 6.78 17.52
C VAL A 171 10.90 5.59 17.18
N GLU A 172 10.34 4.39 17.21
CA GLU A 172 11.03 3.15 16.90
C GLU A 172 10.30 2.40 15.77
N GLY A 173 11.06 1.90 14.78
CA GLY A 173 10.55 1.08 13.69
C GLY A 173 9.96 -0.24 14.20
N GLN A 174 8.82 -0.62 13.64
CA GLN A 174 8.12 -1.88 13.95
C GLN A 174 7.99 -2.80 12.73
N GLY A 175 8.41 -2.31 11.57
CA GLY A 175 8.24 -2.99 10.28
C GLY A 175 6.93 -2.65 9.58
N GLY A 176 6.87 -2.98 8.29
CA GLY A 176 5.67 -2.82 7.47
C GLY A 176 5.17 -1.38 7.31
N GLY A 177 6.06 -0.39 7.41
CA GLY A 177 5.67 1.02 7.38
C GLY A 177 5.10 1.54 8.69
N SER A 178 5.29 0.82 9.80
CA SER A 178 4.81 1.21 11.13
C SER A 178 5.94 1.67 12.05
N LEU A 179 5.64 2.68 12.87
CA LEU A 179 6.53 3.18 13.91
C LEU A 179 5.80 3.18 15.25
N ARG A 180 6.53 3.11 16.35
CA ARG A 180 6.00 3.15 17.71
C ARG A 180 6.71 4.24 18.53
N ALA A 181 5.99 4.89 19.41
CA ALA A 181 6.55 5.78 20.42
C ALA A 181 5.78 5.68 21.74
N GLN A 182 6.40 6.16 22.81
CA GLN A 182 5.76 6.30 24.11
C GLN A 182 5.69 7.78 24.48
N VAL A 183 4.57 8.18 25.03
CA VAL A 183 4.34 9.53 25.56
C VAL A 183 3.78 9.42 26.99
N PRO A 184 4.00 10.41 27.86
CA PRO A 184 3.39 10.41 29.20
C PRO A 184 1.86 10.30 29.11
N ALA A 185 1.27 9.54 30.04
CA ALA A 185 -0.18 9.46 30.16
C ALA A 185 -0.78 10.86 30.35
N GLY A 186 -1.91 11.10 29.70
CA GLY A 186 -2.55 12.44 29.70
C GLY A 186 -2.04 13.39 28.61
N THR A 187 -1.02 13.00 27.81
CA THR A 187 -0.69 13.76 26.60
C THR A 187 -1.87 13.69 25.64
N ALA A 188 -2.42 14.87 25.27
CA ALA A 188 -3.55 14.94 24.35
C ALA A 188 -3.11 14.55 22.93
N VAL A 189 -3.43 13.32 22.50
CA VAL A 189 -3.13 12.79 21.18
C VAL A 189 -4.39 12.22 20.57
N SER A 190 -4.62 12.55 19.31
CA SER A 190 -5.76 12.07 18.52
C SER A 190 -5.30 11.19 17.35
N LEU A 191 -6.20 10.29 16.92
CA LEU A 191 -5.98 9.55 15.67
C LEU A 191 -5.85 10.53 14.51
N GLY A 192 -4.86 10.28 13.65
CA GLY A 192 -4.56 11.15 12.52
C GLY A 192 -3.58 12.29 12.83
N ASP A 193 -3.23 12.54 14.09
CA ASP A 193 -2.15 13.46 14.43
C ASP A 193 -0.87 13.03 13.69
N PHE A 194 -0.05 14.00 13.32
CA PHE A 194 1.18 13.73 12.58
C PHE A 194 2.43 13.86 13.45
N ALA A 195 3.41 13.06 13.16
CA ALA A 195 4.77 13.20 13.65
C ALA A 195 5.70 13.51 12.49
N ILE A 196 6.60 14.46 12.67
CA ILE A 196 7.65 14.83 11.71
C ILE A 196 8.98 14.33 12.27
N LEU A 197 9.78 13.70 11.42
CA LEU A 197 11.14 13.25 11.73
C LEU A 197 12.13 14.20 11.03
N PRO A 198 12.56 15.28 11.70
CA PRO A 198 13.35 16.34 11.07
C PRO A 198 14.77 15.91 10.71
N GLY A 199 15.31 14.90 11.40
CA GLY A 199 16.64 14.35 11.12
C GLY A 199 16.73 13.58 9.80
N ILE A 200 15.60 13.31 9.15
CA ILE A 200 15.56 12.61 7.87
C ILE A 200 15.54 13.63 6.72
N VAL A 201 16.51 13.52 5.82
CA VAL A 201 16.60 14.39 4.64
C VAL A 201 15.33 14.28 3.80
N GLY A 202 14.72 15.43 3.48
CA GLY A 202 13.44 15.49 2.79
C GLY A 202 12.22 15.47 3.70
N GLY A 203 12.43 15.18 4.99
CA GLY A 203 11.38 15.10 6.01
C GLY A 203 10.52 13.84 5.86
N LEU A 204 10.40 13.08 6.92
CA LEU A 204 9.44 11.97 7.00
C LEU A 204 8.28 12.41 7.88
N SER A 205 7.06 12.26 7.40
CA SER A 205 5.87 12.42 8.24
C SER A 205 5.16 11.08 8.40
N ALA A 206 4.73 10.78 9.61
CA ALA A 206 3.93 9.62 9.93
C ALA A 206 2.67 10.05 10.68
N ARG A 207 1.58 9.29 10.57
CA ARG A 207 0.31 9.60 11.22
C ARG A 207 -0.02 8.61 12.32
N VAL A 208 -0.56 9.12 13.41
CA VAL A 208 -1.07 8.28 14.51
C VAL A 208 -2.21 7.42 13.97
N SER A 209 -1.99 6.13 13.94
CA SER A 209 -2.96 5.11 13.50
C SER A 209 -3.68 4.44 14.68
N ARG A 210 -3.02 4.40 15.83
CA ARG A 210 -3.56 3.78 17.05
C ARG A 210 -2.90 4.38 18.30
N VAL A 211 -3.69 4.52 19.36
CA VAL A 211 -3.25 4.92 20.69
C VAL A 211 -3.64 3.80 21.65
N GLU A 212 -2.70 3.29 22.41
CA GLU A 212 -2.92 2.32 23.47
C GLU A 212 -2.57 2.94 24.81
N HIS A 213 -3.50 2.85 25.72
CA HIS A 213 -3.32 3.24 27.11
C HIS A 213 -3.85 2.13 27.99
N ALA A 214 -3.02 1.61 28.89
CA ALA A 214 -3.45 0.68 29.89
C ALA A 214 -3.72 1.42 31.20
N ASP A 215 -4.82 1.08 31.88
CA ASP A 215 -5.21 1.68 33.12
C ASP A 215 -4.09 1.49 34.20
N GLY A 216 -3.64 2.61 34.79
CA GLY A 216 -2.56 2.61 35.75
C GLY A 216 -1.14 2.72 35.17
N GLU A 217 -0.96 2.74 33.88
CA GLU A 217 0.34 3.00 33.26
C GLU A 217 0.64 4.51 33.19
N SER A 218 1.92 4.86 33.43
CA SER A 218 2.40 6.24 33.37
C SER A 218 2.63 6.73 31.93
N PHE A 219 2.55 5.84 30.95
CA PHE A 219 2.79 6.13 29.55
C PHE A 219 1.68 5.55 28.66
N SER A 220 1.42 6.23 27.55
CA SER A 220 0.60 5.74 26.43
C SER A 220 1.49 5.37 25.28
N THR A 221 1.17 4.27 24.60
CA THR A 221 1.88 3.83 23.40
C THR A 221 1.16 4.33 22.16
N LEU A 222 1.88 5.04 21.32
CA LEU A 222 1.41 5.55 20.03
C LEU A 222 1.96 4.68 18.90
N TYR A 223 1.09 4.29 17.98
CA TYR A 223 1.48 3.65 16.73
C TYR A 223 1.25 4.62 15.60
N PHE A 224 2.25 4.73 14.75
CA PHE A 224 2.21 5.57 13.56
C PHE A 224 2.28 4.72 12.32
N SER A 225 1.63 5.16 11.25
CA SER A 225 1.76 4.60 9.91
C SER A 225 2.38 5.60 8.95
N LEU A 226 3.25 5.12 8.08
CA LEU A 226 3.73 5.91 6.95
C LEU A 226 2.57 6.16 5.97
N PRO A 227 2.56 7.30 5.26
CA PRO A 227 1.50 7.62 4.29
C PRO A 227 1.58 6.78 3.01
N VAL A 228 2.41 5.74 3.00
CA VAL A 228 2.67 4.87 1.85
C VAL A 228 2.56 3.40 2.27
N ASN A 229 1.84 2.62 1.49
CA ASN A 229 1.82 1.16 1.67
C ASN A 229 3.09 0.54 1.08
N VAL A 230 4.07 0.25 1.94
CA VAL A 230 5.38 -0.31 1.54
C VAL A 230 5.27 -1.67 0.86
N SER A 231 4.24 -2.47 1.21
CA SER A 231 3.99 -3.78 0.59
C SER A 231 3.40 -3.70 -0.81
N ALA A 232 2.92 -2.53 -1.25
CA ALA A 232 2.33 -2.31 -2.57
C ALA A 232 3.24 -1.51 -3.50
N LEU A 233 4.43 -1.10 -3.04
CA LEU A 233 5.36 -0.31 -3.85
C LEU A 233 5.83 -1.07 -5.08
N ARG A 234 5.77 -0.41 -6.22
CA ARG A 234 6.25 -0.92 -7.52
C ARG A 234 7.50 -0.18 -7.99
N PHE A 235 7.57 1.12 -7.69
CA PHE A 235 8.67 2.00 -8.08
C PHE A 235 9.03 2.90 -6.91
N VAL A 236 10.29 3.28 -6.84
CA VAL A 236 10.83 4.25 -5.89
C VAL A 236 11.79 5.19 -6.62
N GLU A 237 12.01 6.34 -6.05
CA GLU A 237 12.98 7.31 -6.54
C GLU A 237 14.14 7.43 -5.55
N VAL A 238 15.36 7.30 -6.05
CA VAL A 238 16.57 7.46 -5.25
C VAL A 238 17.13 8.87 -5.50
N TRP A 239 17.39 9.58 -4.42
CA TRP A 239 17.95 10.94 -4.44
C TRP A 239 19.39 10.90 -3.94
N LYS A 240 20.29 11.47 -4.69
CA LYS A 240 21.65 11.65 -4.21
C LYS A 240 21.67 12.59 -3.01
N GLN A 241 22.27 12.14 -1.93
CA GLN A 241 22.67 13.05 -0.86
C GLN A 241 23.75 13.97 -1.41
N THR A 242 23.45 15.25 -1.56
CA THR A 242 24.50 16.25 -1.77
C THR A 242 25.21 16.40 -0.43
N THR A 243 26.36 15.76 -0.29
CA THR A 243 27.23 15.94 0.89
C THR A 243 27.59 17.42 0.96
N HIS A 244 27.00 18.16 1.88
CA HIS A 244 27.56 19.44 2.27
C HIS A 244 28.88 19.13 2.97
N VAL A 245 29.98 19.22 2.22
CA VAL A 245 31.32 19.32 2.80
C VAL A 245 31.34 20.68 3.50
N THR A 246 31.17 20.65 4.82
CA THR A 246 31.49 21.80 5.67
C THR A 246 33.01 21.95 5.64
N GLN A 247 33.51 22.97 4.93
CA GLN A 247 34.87 23.45 5.08
C GLN A 247 34.96 24.34 6.33
#